data_54e6fa185c5aef55976b9760a9d10ba9
#
_entry.id   54e6fa185c5aef55976b9760a9d10ba9
#
_cell.length_a   1.000
_cell.length_b   1.000
_cell.length_c   1.000
_cell.angle_alpha   90.00
_cell.angle_beta   90.00
_cell.angle_gamma   90.00
#
_symmetry.space_group_name_H-M   'P 1'
#
loop_
_entity.id
_entity.type
_entity.pdbx_description
1 polymer ?
#
loop_
_entity_poly.entity_id
_entity_poly.type
_entity_poly.pdbx_seq_one_letter_code
_entity_poly.pdbx_strand_id
1 'polypeptide(L)'
;MKGLEEVTMTEILNIENLHVSVDETEILKGIDLKINSGEVHVIMGSNGSGKSTLMNAIMANPVYKVTEGDIFYKGENINDWTTDKRARAGIFMSFQTPDAIPGVKLGDFLRQAKEQVSGERPSILKFNKELKKEMDSLKLDEGYADRYVNVGFSGGERKKSEILQLKTLNPTLAMLDETDSGLDVDAVRIVSKGIQDYISDDNAVIIITHHRELLENIKADYVHILKDGKILHTGDDSLMDKIEEKGYEWV
;
A
#
# COMPACT_ATOMS: atom_id res chain seq x y z
N MET A 1 -0.31 -16.05 -36.81
CA MET A 1 -0.21 -16.50 -35.41
C MET A 1 0.67 -15.47 -34.70
N LYS A 2 0.07 -14.56 -33.93
CA LYS A 2 0.83 -13.68 -33.02
C LYS A 2 1.20 -14.54 -31.83
N GLY A 3 2.50 -14.66 -31.55
CA GLY A 3 2.99 -15.31 -30.33
C GLY A 3 2.39 -14.61 -29.10
N LEU A 4 1.81 -15.39 -28.23
CA LEU A 4 1.57 -14.99 -26.85
C LEU A 4 2.96 -14.79 -26.24
N GLU A 5 3.39 -13.55 -26.03
CA GLU A 5 4.52 -13.27 -25.14
C GLU A 5 4.04 -13.75 -23.76
N GLU A 6 4.67 -14.79 -23.24
CA GLU A 6 4.51 -15.17 -21.84
C GLU A 6 4.97 -13.97 -21.01
N VAL A 7 4.03 -13.29 -20.35
CA VAL A 7 4.33 -12.29 -19.33
C VAL A 7 5.05 -13.04 -18.22
N THR A 8 6.37 -12.92 -18.18
CA THR A 8 7.17 -13.50 -17.09
C THR A 8 6.90 -12.68 -15.85
N MET A 9 6.03 -13.19 -14.97
CA MET A 9 5.77 -12.58 -13.67
C MET A 9 7.08 -12.52 -12.86
N THR A 10 7.48 -11.34 -12.47
CA THR A 10 8.71 -11.12 -11.68
C THR A 10 8.35 -11.06 -10.20
N GLU A 11 9.05 -11.86 -9.38
CA GLU A 11 8.88 -11.79 -7.92
C GLU A 11 9.26 -10.41 -7.39
N ILE A 12 8.31 -9.74 -6.73
CA ILE A 12 8.51 -8.41 -6.10
C ILE A 12 8.80 -8.57 -4.62
N LEU A 13 7.99 -9.36 -3.91
CA LEU A 13 8.13 -9.57 -2.48
C LEU A 13 8.04 -11.07 -2.18
N ASN A 14 8.96 -11.57 -1.36
CA ASN A 14 8.90 -12.91 -0.79
C ASN A 14 9.20 -12.83 0.71
N ILE A 15 8.29 -13.32 1.51
CA ILE A 15 8.39 -13.37 2.99
C ILE A 15 8.41 -14.83 3.39
N GLU A 16 9.41 -15.22 4.17
CA GLU A 16 9.64 -16.60 4.59
C GLU A 16 9.68 -16.68 6.12
N ASN A 17 8.74 -17.42 6.68
CA ASN A 17 8.64 -17.71 8.13
C ASN A 17 8.79 -16.45 9.01
N LEU A 18 8.12 -15.36 8.69
CA LEU A 18 8.32 -14.08 9.36
C LEU A 18 7.66 -14.04 10.74
N HIS A 19 8.46 -13.82 11.75
CA HIS A 19 8.03 -13.56 13.13
C HIS A 19 8.33 -12.11 13.50
N VAL A 20 7.36 -11.44 14.11
CA VAL A 20 7.49 -10.04 14.50
C VAL A 20 6.94 -9.82 15.90
N SER A 21 7.72 -9.11 16.73
CA SER A 21 7.32 -8.71 18.07
C SER A 21 7.21 -7.20 18.23
N VAL A 22 6.28 -6.78 19.10
CA VAL A 22 6.11 -5.41 19.58
C VAL A 22 6.14 -5.47 21.11
N ASP A 23 6.99 -4.68 21.75
CA ASP A 23 7.15 -4.66 23.21
C ASP A 23 7.25 -6.07 23.83
N GLU A 24 8.11 -6.92 23.27
CA GLU A 24 8.34 -8.31 23.68
C GLU A 24 7.15 -9.27 23.43
N THR A 25 6.03 -8.78 22.91
CA THR A 25 4.88 -9.61 22.54
C THR A 25 4.97 -10.02 21.07
N GLU A 26 4.99 -11.32 20.81
CA GLU A 26 4.98 -11.83 19.44
C GLU A 26 3.59 -11.64 18.81
N ILE A 27 3.55 -10.90 17.71
CA ILE A 27 2.33 -10.58 16.95
C ILE A 27 2.23 -11.42 15.69
N LEU A 28 3.29 -11.50 14.87
CA LEU A 28 3.34 -12.40 13.72
C LEU A 28 4.12 -13.67 14.08
N LYS A 29 3.60 -14.81 13.64
CA LYS A 29 4.02 -16.13 14.10
C LYS A 29 4.28 -17.08 12.92
N GLY A 30 5.22 -16.71 12.06
CA GLY A 30 5.57 -17.48 10.87
C GLY A 30 4.66 -17.15 9.68
N ILE A 31 4.80 -15.96 9.13
CA ILE A 31 4.11 -15.54 7.90
C ILE A 31 4.94 -15.94 6.70
N ASP A 32 4.30 -16.65 5.76
CA ASP A 32 4.80 -16.90 4.43
C ASP A 32 3.90 -16.15 3.43
N LEU A 33 4.50 -15.29 2.58
CA LEU A 33 3.75 -14.50 1.59
C LEU A 33 4.63 -14.22 0.37
N LYS A 34 4.15 -14.58 -0.80
CA LYS A 34 4.82 -14.31 -2.07
C LYS A 34 3.96 -13.47 -2.97
N ILE A 35 4.55 -12.43 -3.58
CA ILE A 35 3.87 -11.45 -4.43
C ILE A 35 4.70 -11.22 -5.68
N ASN A 36 4.07 -11.35 -6.85
CA ASN A 36 4.69 -11.09 -8.14
C ASN A 36 4.20 -9.76 -8.73
N SER A 37 4.87 -9.30 -9.79
CA SER A 37 4.44 -8.14 -10.55
C SER A 37 3.05 -8.37 -11.17
N GLY A 38 2.24 -7.33 -11.23
CA GLY A 38 0.86 -7.37 -11.73
C GLY A 38 -0.17 -7.88 -10.73
N GLU A 39 0.24 -8.37 -9.55
CA GLU A 39 -0.69 -8.97 -8.59
C GLU A 39 -1.27 -7.96 -7.59
N VAL A 40 -2.54 -8.14 -7.28
CA VAL A 40 -3.27 -7.44 -6.21
C VAL A 40 -3.62 -8.43 -5.12
N HIS A 41 -3.04 -8.24 -3.95
CA HIS A 41 -3.26 -9.06 -2.76
C HIS A 41 -4.10 -8.30 -1.73
N VAL A 42 -5.19 -8.91 -1.28
CA VAL A 42 -6.03 -8.37 -0.22
C VAL A 42 -5.78 -9.14 1.07
N ILE A 43 -5.52 -8.42 2.17
CA ILE A 43 -5.34 -9.03 3.49
C ILE A 43 -6.54 -8.65 4.36
N MET A 44 -7.28 -9.66 4.78
CA MET A 44 -8.43 -9.55 5.68
C MET A 44 -8.13 -10.21 7.03
N GLY A 45 -8.85 -9.82 8.05
CA GLY A 45 -8.71 -10.39 9.40
C GLY A 45 -9.30 -9.46 10.45
N SER A 46 -9.66 -10.00 11.61
CA SER A 46 -10.18 -9.20 12.72
C SER A 46 -9.16 -8.16 13.22
N ASN A 47 -9.64 -7.17 13.96
CA ASN A 47 -8.76 -6.21 14.63
C ASN A 47 -7.79 -6.94 15.56
N GLY A 48 -6.52 -6.53 15.53
CA GLY A 48 -5.46 -7.19 16.30
C GLY A 48 -4.90 -8.48 15.69
N SER A 49 -5.33 -8.90 14.50
CA SER A 49 -4.81 -10.13 13.85
C SER A 49 -3.36 -10.02 13.36
N GLY A 50 -2.81 -8.78 13.23
CA GLY A 50 -1.43 -8.53 12.79
C GLY A 50 -1.29 -7.88 11.41
N LYS A 51 -2.38 -7.46 10.75
CA LYS A 51 -2.35 -6.87 9.40
C LYS A 51 -1.41 -5.66 9.28
N SER A 52 -1.64 -4.63 10.09
CA SER A 52 -0.79 -3.42 10.10
C SER A 52 0.63 -3.74 10.61
N THR A 53 0.78 -4.73 11.49
CA THR A 53 2.10 -5.23 11.93
C THR A 53 2.90 -5.76 10.75
N LEU A 54 2.28 -6.54 9.86
CA LEU A 54 2.94 -7.05 8.65
C LEU A 54 3.43 -5.92 7.76
N MET A 55 2.59 -4.93 7.45
CA MET A 55 2.99 -3.79 6.62
C MET A 55 4.11 -2.96 7.26
N ASN A 56 4.02 -2.71 8.58
CA ASN A 56 5.05 -1.97 9.30
C ASN A 56 6.38 -2.73 9.37
N ALA A 57 6.36 -4.06 9.48
CA ALA A 57 7.58 -4.88 9.42
C ALA A 57 8.21 -4.82 8.02
N ILE A 58 7.40 -4.92 6.95
CA ILE A 58 7.88 -4.74 5.56
C ILE A 58 8.49 -3.35 5.36
N MET A 59 8.03 -2.30 6.06
CA MET A 59 8.60 -0.95 5.99
C MET A 59 9.77 -0.71 6.96
N ALA A 60 10.18 -1.71 7.75
CA ALA A 60 11.20 -1.58 8.80
C ALA A 60 10.89 -0.46 9.81
N ASN A 61 9.63 -0.33 10.21
CA ASN A 61 9.27 0.55 11.31
C ASN A 61 9.93 0.04 12.60
N PRO A 62 10.76 0.85 13.31
CA PRO A 62 11.62 0.37 14.40
C PRO A 62 10.86 -0.16 15.62
N VAL A 63 9.57 0.11 15.75
CA VAL A 63 8.70 -0.43 16.80
C VAL A 63 8.46 -1.94 16.59
N TYR A 64 8.48 -2.40 15.33
CA TYR A 64 8.16 -3.77 14.92
C TYR A 64 9.45 -4.55 14.67
N LYS A 65 9.83 -5.40 15.63
CA LYS A 65 11.09 -6.15 15.57
C LYS A 65 10.88 -7.48 14.88
N VAL A 66 11.53 -7.68 13.73
CA VAL A 66 11.66 -9.01 13.13
C VAL A 66 12.54 -9.86 14.03
N THR A 67 12.01 -10.96 14.55
CA THR A 67 12.70 -11.87 15.49
C THR A 67 13.17 -13.15 14.83
N GLU A 68 12.50 -13.58 13.74
CA GLU A 68 12.84 -14.74 12.92
C GLU A 68 12.29 -14.55 11.51
N GLY A 69 12.88 -15.24 10.54
CA GLY A 69 12.45 -15.23 9.13
C GLY A 69 13.06 -14.10 8.30
N ASP A 70 12.77 -14.13 7.02
CA ASP A 70 13.39 -13.26 6.03
C ASP A 70 12.36 -12.54 5.16
N ILE A 71 12.70 -11.31 4.78
CA ILE A 71 11.94 -10.51 3.82
C ILE A 71 12.85 -10.26 2.62
N PHE A 72 12.44 -10.75 1.45
CA PHE A 72 13.13 -10.51 0.18
C PHE A 72 12.32 -9.53 -0.66
N TYR A 73 12.99 -8.55 -1.22
CA TYR A 73 12.43 -7.60 -2.17
C TYR A 73 13.24 -7.65 -3.47
N LYS A 74 12.58 -8.03 -4.58
CA LYS A 74 13.25 -8.25 -5.88
C LYS A 74 14.46 -9.20 -5.77
N GLY A 75 14.33 -10.24 -4.95
CA GLY A 75 15.36 -11.26 -4.72
C GLY A 75 16.48 -10.85 -3.75
N GLU A 76 16.49 -9.62 -3.23
CA GLU A 76 17.44 -9.17 -2.21
C GLU A 76 16.84 -9.29 -0.81
N ASN A 77 17.58 -9.86 0.17
CA ASN A 77 17.18 -9.83 1.58
C ASN A 77 17.27 -8.39 2.10
N ILE A 78 16.13 -7.90 2.61
CA ILE A 78 16.01 -6.50 3.06
C ILE A 78 15.90 -6.35 4.58
N ASN A 79 16.14 -7.40 5.38
CA ASN A 79 16.00 -7.33 6.84
C ASN A 79 16.78 -6.17 7.44
N ASP A 80 18.01 -5.94 6.98
CA ASP A 80 18.88 -4.86 7.45
C ASP A 80 18.67 -3.50 6.76
N TRP A 81 17.71 -3.40 5.83
CA TRP A 81 17.45 -2.13 5.17
C TRP A 81 16.63 -1.19 6.04
N THR A 82 17.08 0.06 6.12
CA THR A 82 16.34 1.14 6.78
C THR A 82 15.05 1.50 6.01
N THR A 83 14.08 2.10 6.69
CA THR A 83 12.81 2.55 6.11
C THR A 83 13.01 3.43 4.87
N ASP A 84 13.97 4.39 4.93
CA ASP A 84 14.26 5.29 3.82
C ASP A 84 14.90 4.56 2.62
N LYS A 85 15.71 3.52 2.86
CA LYS A 85 16.27 2.68 1.79
C LYS A 85 15.14 1.88 1.11
N ARG A 86 14.22 1.30 1.88
CA ARG A 86 13.05 0.58 1.35
C ARG A 86 12.15 1.50 0.52
N ALA A 87 11.88 2.71 1.02
CA ALA A 87 11.08 3.71 0.29
C ALA A 87 11.75 4.12 -1.03
N ARG A 88 13.06 4.41 -1.03
CA ARG A 88 13.82 4.72 -2.25
C ARG A 88 13.88 3.55 -3.24
N ALA A 89 13.86 2.33 -2.76
CA ALA A 89 13.83 1.14 -3.61
C ALA A 89 12.47 0.91 -4.29
N GLY A 90 11.43 1.69 -3.92
CA GLY A 90 10.10 1.63 -4.53
C GLY A 90 9.08 0.86 -3.70
N ILE A 91 9.25 0.78 -2.37
CA ILE A 91 8.21 0.29 -1.46
C ILE A 91 7.48 1.50 -0.88
N PHE A 92 6.16 1.53 -1.01
CA PHE A 92 5.28 2.59 -0.49
C PHE A 92 4.29 1.99 0.51
N MET A 93 4.01 2.74 1.57
CA MET A 93 2.95 2.39 2.52
C MET A 93 2.06 3.62 2.79
N SER A 94 0.74 3.46 2.66
CA SER A 94 -0.20 4.45 3.18
C SER A 94 -0.31 4.31 4.70
N PHE A 95 -0.61 5.41 5.38
CA PHE A 95 -0.80 5.41 6.82
C PHE A 95 -2.29 5.35 7.18
N GLN A 96 -2.62 4.57 8.20
CA GLN A 96 -3.99 4.56 8.74
C GLN A 96 -4.42 5.97 9.17
N THR A 97 -3.51 6.70 9.82
CA THR A 97 -3.70 8.11 10.20
C THR A 97 -2.48 8.91 9.79
N PRO A 98 -2.48 9.55 8.59
CA PRO A 98 -1.34 10.32 8.14
C PRO A 98 -1.16 11.61 8.94
N ASP A 99 0.08 11.86 9.38
CA ASP A 99 0.44 13.03 10.16
C ASP A 99 0.37 14.33 9.34
N ALA A 100 0.11 15.42 10.03
CA ALA A 100 0.22 16.76 9.47
C ALA A 100 1.67 17.27 9.60
N ILE A 101 2.21 17.84 8.51
CA ILE A 101 3.60 18.36 8.47
C ILE A 101 3.55 19.88 8.23
N PRO A 102 3.48 20.70 9.28
CA PRO A 102 3.47 22.16 9.14
C PRO A 102 4.79 22.65 8.51
N GLY A 103 4.69 23.63 7.63
CA GLY A 103 5.84 24.26 6.99
C GLY A 103 6.31 23.56 5.70
N VAL A 104 5.83 22.35 5.39
CA VAL A 104 6.19 21.63 4.16
C VAL A 104 4.99 21.62 3.22
N LYS A 105 5.10 22.29 2.06
CA LYS A 105 4.03 22.29 1.04
C LYS A 105 3.93 20.93 0.36
N LEU A 106 2.70 20.48 0.07
CA LEU A 106 2.44 19.18 -0.55
C LEU A 106 3.15 19.02 -1.91
N GLY A 107 3.10 20.05 -2.77
CA GLY A 107 3.76 20.01 -4.06
C GLY A 107 5.29 19.91 -3.97
N ASP A 108 5.91 20.64 -3.02
CA ASP A 108 7.35 20.58 -2.78
C ASP A 108 7.77 19.23 -2.20
N PHE A 109 6.99 18.71 -1.25
CA PHE A 109 7.19 17.37 -0.65
C PHE A 109 7.18 16.30 -1.74
N LEU A 110 6.14 16.26 -2.58
CA LEU A 110 6.00 15.26 -3.64
C LEU A 110 7.12 15.35 -4.67
N ARG A 111 7.54 16.56 -5.04
CA ARG A 111 8.65 16.75 -5.99
C ARG A 111 9.98 16.24 -5.43
N GLN A 112 10.27 16.53 -4.16
CA GLN A 112 11.48 16.05 -3.49
C GLN A 112 11.44 14.52 -3.29
N ALA A 113 10.30 13.96 -2.87
CA ALA A 113 10.14 12.52 -2.74
C ALA A 113 10.33 11.80 -4.08
N LYS A 114 9.75 12.32 -5.17
CA LYS A 114 9.94 11.77 -6.52
C LYS A 114 11.41 11.80 -6.95
N GLU A 115 12.13 12.90 -6.65
CA GLU A 115 13.57 13.00 -6.91
C GLU A 115 14.36 11.90 -6.18
N GLN A 116 14.02 11.62 -4.91
CA GLN A 116 14.70 10.58 -4.12
C GLN A 116 14.41 9.16 -4.60
N VAL A 117 13.19 8.89 -5.07
CA VAL A 117 12.80 7.56 -5.58
C VAL A 117 13.32 7.32 -7.00
N SER A 118 13.25 8.32 -7.87
CA SER A 118 13.71 8.18 -9.27
C SER A 118 15.22 8.37 -9.46
N GLY A 119 15.90 8.98 -8.50
CA GLY A 119 17.31 9.39 -8.63
C GLY A 119 17.53 10.59 -9.54
N GLU A 120 16.46 11.15 -10.13
CA GLU A 120 16.53 12.26 -11.08
C GLU A 120 15.67 13.43 -10.60
N ARG A 121 16.21 14.64 -10.72
CA ARG A 121 15.49 15.86 -10.37
C ARG A 121 14.44 16.17 -11.43
N PRO A 122 13.13 16.11 -11.13
CA PRO A 122 12.11 16.37 -12.12
C PRO A 122 12.09 17.86 -12.53
N SER A 123 11.87 18.11 -13.83
CA SER A 123 11.62 19.47 -14.33
C SER A 123 10.38 20.04 -13.64
N ILE A 124 10.48 21.24 -13.08
CA ILE A 124 9.38 21.88 -12.32
C ILE A 124 8.13 22.01 -13.20
N LEU A 125 8.28 22.45 -14.45
CA LEU A 125 7.13 22.63 -15.37
C LEU A 125 6.45 21.30 -15.69
N LYS A 126 7.24 20.27 -15.99
CA LYS A 126 6.72 18.91 -16.29
C LYS A 126 6.04 18.33 -15.05
N PHE A 127 6.71 18.40 -13.90
CA PHE A 127 6.18 17.89 -12.64
C PHE A 127 4.85 18.56 -12.27
N ASN A 128 4.77 19.90 -12.31
CA ASN A 128 3.54 20.62 -11.96
C ASN A 128 2.38 20.25 -12.90
N LYS A 129 2.66 20.05 -14.21
CA LYS A 129 1.64 19.59 -15.16
C LYS A 129 1.13 18.19 -14.85
N GLU A 130 2.04 17.27 -14.50
CA GLU A 130 1.69 15.90 -14.10
C GLU A 130 0.91 15.90 -12.79
N LEU A 131 1.40 16.63 -11.77
CA LEU A 131 0.75 16.76 -10.47
C LEU A 131 -0.68 17.28 -10.60
N LYS A 132 -0.88 18.36 -11.39
CA LYS A 132 -2.22 18.88 -11.66
C LYS A 132 -3.14 17.83 -12.25
N LYS A 133 -2.70 17.08 -13.26
CA LYS A 133 -3.47 15.99 -13.87
C LYS A 133 -3.89 14.94 -12.84
N GLU A 134 -2.98 14.53 -11.95
CA GLU A 134 -3.29 13.55 -10.92
C GLU A 134 -4.24 14.12 -9.85
N MET A 135 -4.09 15.40 -9.47
CA MET A 135 -5.02 16.09 -8.58
C MET A 135 -6.44 16.18 -9.18
N ASP A 136 -6.55 16.51 -10.45
CA ASP A 136 -7.84 16.54 -11.18
C ASP A 136 -8.51 15.15 -11.17
N SER A 137 -7.74 14.08 -11.40
CA SER A 137 -8.25 12.70 -11.38
C SER A 137 -8.82 12.28 -10.02
N LEU A 138 -8.29 12.84 -8.94
CA LEU A 138 -8.71 12.60 -7.56
C LEU A 138 -9.72 13.65 -7.05
N LYS A 139 -10.16 14.56 -7.90
CA LYS A 139 -11.03 15.69 -7.52
C LYS A 139 -10.46 16.44 -6.29
N LEU A 140 -9.16 16.70 -6.29
CA LEU A 140 -8.47 17.59 -5.37
C LEU A 140 -8.27 18.95 -6.05
N ASP A 141 -8.61 20.02 -5.35
CA ASP A 141 -8.37 21.38 -5.82
C ASP A 141 -6.87 21.65 -5.97
N GLU A 142 -6.45 22.33 -7.05
CA GLU A 142 -5.04 22.61 -7.32
C GLU A 142 -4.34 23.38 -6.18
N GLY A 143 -5.08 24.21 -5.43
CA GLY A 143 -4.57 24.95 -4.29
C GLY A 143 -4.02 24.06 -3.16
N TYR A 144 -4.36 22.75 -3.13
CA TYR A 144 -3.77 21.82 -2.16
C TYR A 144 -2.27 21.62 -2.36
N ALA A 145 -1.74 21.79 -3.58
CA ALA A 145 -0.31 21.71 -3.83
C ALA A 145 0.49 22.78 -3.02
N ASP A 146 -0.12 23.93 -2.75
CA ASP A 146 0.48 25.02 -1.99
C ASP A 146 0.19 24.96 -0.48
N ARG A 147 -0.67 24.06 -0.04
CA ARG A 147 -0.96 23.83 1.39
C ARG A 147 0.07 22.91 2.04
N TYR A 148 0.25 23.05 3.33
CA TYR A 148 1.12 22.15 4.09
C TYR A 148 0.51 20.74 4.16
N VAL A 149 1.36 19.72 4.04
CA VAL A 149 0.98 18.30 4.01
C VAL A 149 0.03 17.99 5.17
N ASN A 150 -1.19 17.59 4.84
CA ASN A 150 -2.26 17.17 5.76
C ASN A 150 -2.72 18.22 6.79
N VAL A 151 -2.19 19.45 6.78
CA VAL A 151 -2.60 20.50 7.72
C VAL A 151 -3.98 21.03 7.36
N GLY A 152 -4.96 20.78 8.24
CA GLY A 152 -6.35 21.20 8.05
C GLY A 152 -7.07 20.48 6.91
N PHE A 153 -6.57 19.32 6.46
CA PHE A 153 -7.27 18.46 5.51
C PHE A 153 -8.36 17.67 6.27
N SER A 154 -9.51 17.52 5.63
CA SER A 154 -10.53 16.56 6.07
C SER A 154 -10.03 15.12 5.93
N GLY A 155 -10.74 14.15 6.51
CA GLY A 155 -10.40 12.73 6.36
C GLY A 155 -10.29 12.31 4.90
N GLY A 156 -11.30 12.66 4.08
CA GLY A 156 -11.32 12.35 2.64
C GLY A 156 -10.18 13.01 1.86
N GLU A 157 -9.85 14.26 2.17
CA GLU A 157 -8.75 14.97 1.53
C GLU A 157 -7.40 14.37 1.88
N ARG A 158 -7.20 13.90 3.12
CA ARG A 158 -5.98 13.18 3.52
C ARG A 158 -5.82 11.88 2.74
N LYS A 159 -6.88 11.07 2.64
CA LYS A 159 -6.84 9.81 1.88
C LYS A 159 -6.61 10.06 0.38
N LYS A 160 -7.25 11.05 -0.21
CA LYS A 160 -6.96 11.47 -1.60
C LYS A 160 -5.51 11.96 -1.76
N SER A 161 -4.97 12.66 -0.76
CA SER A 161 -3.55 13.08 -0.76
C SER A 161 -2.59 11.90 -0.70
N GLU A 162 -2.92 10.81 0.01
CA GLU A 162 -2.12 9.57 0.01
C GLU A 162 -2.14 8.89 -1.37
N ILE A 163 -3.32 8.82 -2.03
CA ILE A 163 -3.40 8.28 -3.39
C ILE A 163 -2.68 9.19 -4.40
N LEU A 164 -2.70 10.51 -4.20
CA LEU A 164 -1.88 11.43 -5.00
C LEU A 164 -0.38 11.14 -4.83
N GLN A 165 0.08 10.85 -3.60
CA GLN A 165 1.45 10.42 -3.34
C GLN A 165 1.76 9.11 -4.06
N LEU A 166 0.92 8.09 -3.93
CA LEU A 166 1.04 6.80 -4.62
C LEU A 166 1.21 6.99 -6.14
N LYS A 167 0.30 7.71 -6.79
CA LYS A 167 0.33 7.96 -8.24
C LYS A 167 1.54 8.78 -8.67
N THR A 168 1.95 9.77 -7.86
CA THR A 168 3.10 10.64 -8.16
C THR A 168 4.43 9.90 -8.04
N LEU A 169 4.59 9.07 -7.02
CA LEU A 169 5.82 8.33 -6.75
C LEU A 169 5.93 7.08 -7.60
N ASN A 170 4.81 6.49 -7.99
CA ASN A 170 4.71 5.27 -8.80
C ASN A 170 5.63 4.15 -8.30
N PRO A 171 5.47 3.69 -7.04
CA PRO A 171 6.31 2.66 -6.45
C PRO A 171 6.12 1.30 -7.14
N THR A 172 7.05 0.37 -6.95
CA THR A 172 6.91 -1.01 -7.44
C THR A 172 6.00 -1.85 -6.55
N LEU A 173 6.03 -1.60 -5.23
CA LEU A 173 5.16 -2.24 -4.24
C LEU A 173 4.40 -1.17 -3.46
N ALA A 174 3.08 -1.18 -3.55
CA ALA A 174 2.20 -0.34 -2.74
C ALA A 174 1.51 -1.17 -1.66
N MET A 175 1.56 -0.68 -0.43
CA MET A 175 0.85 -1.26 0.71
C MET A 175 -0.15 -0.24 1.23
N LEU A 176 -1.44 -0.56 1.15
CA LEU A 176 -2.55 0.33 1.44
C LEU A 176 -3.31 -0.17 2.67
N ASP A 177 -3.17 0.55 3.80
CA ASP A 177 -3.77 0.17 5.09
C ASP A 177 -5.03 0.99 5.35
N GLU A 178 -6.21 0.37 5.21
CA GLU A 178 -7.53 0.95 5.47
C GLU A 178 -7.72 2.35 4.84
N THR A 179 -7.37 2.47 3.55
CA THR A 179 -7.45 3.74 2.82
C THR A 179 -8.87 4.25 2.60
N ASP A 180 -9.85 3.43 2.87
CA ASP A 180 -11.30 3.67 2.78
C ASP A 180 -11.95 4.02 4.14
N SER A 181 -11.24 3.85 5.24
CA SER A 181 -11.78 4.10 6.58
C SER A 181 -12.22 5.56 6.78
N GLY A 182 -13.48 5.75 7.20
CA GLY A 182 -14.05 7.07 7.48
C GLY A 182 -14.36 7.91 6.25
N LEU A 183 -14.39 7.33 5.06
CA LEU A 183 -14.78 7.99 3.83
C LEU A 183 -16.27 7.85 3.55
N ASP A 184 -16.86 8.85 2.90
CA ASP A 184 -18.16 8.70 2.26
C ASP A 184 -18.05 7.90 0.95
N VAL A 185 -19.20 7.46 0.42
CA VAL A 185 -19.30 6.62 -0.78
C VAL A 185 -18.59 7.25 -1.99
N ASP A 186 -18.71 8.57 -2.17
CA ASP A 186 -18.12 9.26 -3.31
C ASP A 186 -16.59 9.34 -3.17
N ALA A 187 -16.07 9.55 -1.97
CA ALA A 187 -14.64 9.55 -1.69
C ALA A 187 -14.04 8.15 -1.85
N VAL A 188 -14.72 7.08 -1.40
CA VAL A 188 -14.30 5.68 -1.64
C VAL A 188 -14.15 5.40 -3.12
N ARG A 189 -15.13 5.79 -3.96
CA ARG A 189 -15.06 5.59 -5.41
C ARG A 189 -13.88 6.32 -6.06
N ILE A 190 -13.58 7.54 -5.62
CA ILE A 190 -12.44 8.31 -6.14
C ILE A 190 -11.11 7.62 -5.75
N VAL A 191 -10.98 7.18 -4.50
CA VAL A 191 -9.81 6.45 -4.00
C VAL A 191 -9.64 5.12 -4.72
N SER A 192 -10.71 4.31 -4.83
CA SER A 192 -10.72 3.05 -5.59
C SER A 192 -10.27 3.25 -7.03
N LYS A 193 -10.82 4.27 -7.72
CA LYS A 193 -10.41 4.60 -9.09
C LYS A 193 -8.94 5.01 -9.16
N GLY A 194 -8.46 5.80 -8.21
CA GLY A 194 -7.05 6.21 -8.13
C GLY A 194 -6.10 5.03 -7.96
N ILE A 195 -6.47 4.03 -7.15
CA ILE A 195 -5.73 2.77 -6.97
C ILE A 195 -5.79 1.95 -8.26
N GLN A 196 -6.96 1.79 -8.87
CA GLN A 196 -7.12 1.08 -10.15
C GLN A 196 -6.24 1.68 -11.25
N ASP A 197 -6.18 3.01 -11.36
CA ASP A 197 -5.36 3.71 -12.36
C ASP A 197 -3.85 3.55 -12.12
N TYR A 198 -3.44 3.21 -10.91
CA TYR A 198 -2.05 2.93 -10.57
C TYR A 198 -1.65 1.49 -10.90
N ILE A 199 -2.55 0.51 -10.75
CA ILE A 199 -2.26 -0.91 -10.98
C ILE A 199 -1.79 -1.14 -12.43
N SER A 200 -0.69 -1.88 -12.59
CA SER A 200 -0.10 -2.24 -13.88
C SER A 200 0.65 -3.56 -13.79
N ASP A 201 1.07 -4.13 -14.91
CA ASP A 201 1.85 -5.37 -14.94
C ASP A 201 3.23 -5.26 -14.28
N ASP A 202 3.73 -4.02 -14.05
CA ASP A 202 5.07 -3.76 -13.51
C ASP A 202 5.10 -3.53 -12.00
N ASN A 203 3.92 -3.40 -11.35
CA ASN A 203 3.82 -3.13 -9.92
C ASN A 203 2.96 -4.18 -9.20
N ALA A 204 2.98 -4.15 -7.87
CA ALA A 204 2.12 -4.98 -7.04
C ALA A 204 1.46 -4.16 -5.93
N VAL A 205 0.30 -4.60 -5.48
CA VAL A 205 -0.47 -3.93 -4.44
C VAL A 205 -0.87 -4.89 -3.35
N ILE A 206 -0.64 -4.50 -2.09
CA ILE A 206 -1.25 -5.13 -0.91
C ILE A 206 -2.30 -4.16 -0.38
N ILE A 207 -3.53 -4.62 -0.23
CA ILE A 207 -4.64 -3.83 0.31
C ILE A 207 -5.14 -4.48 1.59
N ILE A 208 -5.15 -3.72 2.69
CA ILE A 208 -5.94 -4.07 3.88
C ILE A 208 -7.23 -3.27 3.81
N THR A 209 -8.35 -3.95 3.74
CA THR A 209 -9.67 -3.32 3.82
C THR A 209 -10.68 -4.28 4.44
N HIS A 210 -11.70 -3.71 5.06
CA HIS A 210 -12.90 -4.41 5.52
C HIS A 210 -14.12 -4.09 4.66
N HIS A 211 -13.95 -3.21 3.66
CA HIS A 211 -15.03 -2.69 2.83
C HIS A 211 -14.86 -3.10 1.37
N ARG A 212 -15.84 -3.82 0.87
CA ARG A 212 -15.86 -4.32 -0.51
C ARG A 212 -15.96 -3.18 -1.53
N GLU A 213 -16.56 -2.07 -1.14
CA GLU A 213 -16.73 -0.89 -2.00
C GLU A 213 -15.40 -0.35 -2.52
N LEU A 214 -14.31 -0.47 -1.75
CA LEU A 214 -12.97 -0.10 -2.22
C LEU A 214 -12.53 -0.98 -3.40
N LEU A 215 -12.94 -2.24 -3.40
CA LEU A 215 -12.53 -3.26 -4.37
C LEU A 215 -13.52 -3.39 -5.54
N GLU A 216 -14.60 -2.59 -5.60
CA GLU A 216 -15.65 -2.69 -6.64
C GLU A 216 -15.08 -2.68 -8.07
N ASN A 217 -13.99 -1.93 -8.29
CA ASN A 217 -13.31 -1.82 -9.58
C ASN A 217 -11.90 -2.42 -9.58
N ILE A 218 -11.48 -3.07 -8.51
CA ILE A 218 -10.15 -3.65 -8.33
C ILE A 218 -10.32 -5.15 -8.20
N LYS A 219 -9.81 -5.90 -9.18
CA LYS A 219 -9.80 -7.36 -9.11
C LYS A 219 -8.67 -7.79 -8.17
N ALA A 220 -8.98 -8.46 -7.07
CA ALA A 220 -7.99 -9.13 -6.26
C ALA A 220 -7.57 -10.45 -6.95
N ASP A 221 -6.27 -10.67 -7.04
CA ASP A 221 -5.73 -11.96 -7.52
C ASP A 221 -5.67 -12.96 -6.36
N TYR A 222 -5.35 -12.46 -5.17
CA TYR A 222 -5.33 -13.27 -3.95
C TYR A 222 -5.96 -12.54 -2.77
N VAL A 223 -6.71 -13.30 -1.97
CA VAL A 223 -7.25 -12.87 -0.68
C VAL A 223 -6.66 -13.74 0.42
N HIS A 224 -6.05 -13.11 1.41
CA HIS A 224 -5.42 -13.76 2.56
C HIS A 224 -6.20 -13.47 3.82
N ILE A 225 -6.50 -14.50 4.62
CA ILE A 225 -7.14 -14.32 5.92
C ILE A 225 -6.08 -14.47 7.01
N LEU A 226 -5.80 -13.35 7.69
CA LEU A 226 -4.86 -13.27 8.80
C LEU A 226 -5.61 -13.39 10.13
N LYS A 227 -5.22 -14.35 10.96
CA LYS A 227 -5.77 -14.55 12.30
C LYS A 227 -4.67 -14.98 13.27
N ASP A 228 -4.63 -14.36 14.44
CA ASP A 228 -3.67 -14.67 15.51
C ASP A 228 -2.20 -14.69 15.07
N GLY A 229 -1.86 -13.79 14.13
CA GLY A 229 -0.50 -13.63 13.60
C GLY A 229 -0.11 -14.64 12.51
N LYS A 230 -1.06 -15.37 11.92
CA LYS A 230 -0.84 -16.36 10.86
C LYS A 230 -1.78 -16.16 9.68
N ILE A 231 -1.31 -16.41 8.45
CA ILE A 231 -2.18 -16.56 7.29
C ILE A 231 -2.77 -17.97 7.34
N LEU A 232 -4.08 -18.06 7.64
CA LEU A 232 -4.78 -19.33 7.75
C LEU A 232 -5.39 -19.80 6.43
N HIS A 233 -5.80 -18.85 5.59
CA HIS A 233 -6.38 -19.15 4.28
C HIS A 233 -5.84 -18.18 3.23
N THR A 234 -5.60 -18.70 2.04
CA THR A 234 -5.34 -17.93 0.83
C THR A 234 -6.26 -18.47 -0.27
N GLY A 235 -6.91 -17.60 -1.00
CA GLY A 235 -7.81 -17.94 -2.09
C GLY A 235 -8.11 -16.73 -2.96
N ASP A 236 -9.20 -16.81 -3.71
CA ASP A 236 -9.70 -15.76 -4.59
C ASP A 236 -10.76 -14.89 -3.92
N ASP A 237 -11.42 -14.02 -4.69
CA ASP A 237 -12.47 -13.09 -4.25
C ASP A 237 -13.61 -13.78 -3.46
N SER A 238 -13.86 -15.08 -3.68
CA SER A 238 -14.92 -15.81 -2.98
C SER A 238 -14.69 -15.91 -1.47
N LEU A 239 -13.42 -15.76 -1.02
CA LEU A 239 -13.13 -15.67 0.42
C LEU A 239 -13.72 -14.40 1.05
N MET A 240 -13.78 -13.28 0.32
CA MET A 240 -14.41 -12.06 0.81
C MET A 240 -15.91 -12.25 1.02
N ASP A 241 -16.59 -12.86 0.04
CA ASP A 241 -18.04 -13.19 0.17
C ASP A 241 -18.30 -14.06 1.40
N LYS A 242 -17.43 -15.02 1.65
CA LYS A 242 -17.55 -15.93 2.78
C LYS A 242 -17.32 -15.23 4.13
N ILE A 243 -16.41 -14.24 4.18
CA ILE A 243 -16.21 -13.42 5.38
C ILE A 243 -17.40 -12.50 5.63
N GLU A 244 -17.97 -11.88 4.60
CA GLU A 244 -19.17 -11.04 4.73
C GLU A 244 -20.37 -11.85 5.23
N GLU A 245 -20.55 -13.09 4.73
CA GLU A 245 -21.68 -13.94 5.10
C GLU A 245 -21.53 -14.53 6.51
N LYS A 246 -20.33 -14.98 6.89
CA LYS A 246 -20.09 -15.84 8.08
C LYS A 246 -19.20 -15.21 9.17
N GLY A 247 -18.68 -13.98 8.90
CA GLY A 247 -17.67 -13.38 9.79
C GLY A 247 -16.35 -14.15 9.79
N TYR A 248 -15.57 -13.98 10.85
CA TYR A 248 -14.27 -14.66 11.05
C TYR A 248 -14.35 -15.88 12.00
N GLU A 249 -15.55 -16.31 12.43
CA GLU A 249 -15.71 -17.39 13.41
C GLU A 249 -15.42 -18.78 12.83
N TRP A 250 -15.56 -18.92 11.51
CA TRP A 250 -15.33 -20.19 10.81
C TRP A 250 -13.85 -20.42 10.44
N VAL A 251 -12.99 -19.43 10.64
CA VAL A 251 -11.54 -19.47 10.34
C VAL A 251 -10.75 -19.93 11.55
#